data_1bb778afa07b3329eb088209e8a877c5
#
_entry.id   1bb778afa07b3329eb088209e8a877c5
#
_cell.length_a   1.000
_cell.length_b   1.000
_cell.length_c   1.000
_cell.angle_alpha   90.00
_cell.angle_beta   90.00
_cell.angle_gamma   90.00
#
_symmetry.space_group_name_H-M   'P 1'
#
loop_
_entity.id
_entity.type
_entity.pdbx_description
1 polymer ?
#
loop_
_entity_poly.entity_id
_entity_poly.type
_entity_poly.pdbx_seq_one_letter_code
_entity_poly.pdbx_strand_id
1 'polypeptide(L)'
;MPGQSVTQHALPARPRILVVKVSSLGDVVHNMPLIHDLRARWPDCEIDWVVEEGYVDLVRLLPEVRRVIPFALRRWRKRFYQAATWREIGAFRRALREDAYDAVIETQGLLKTAVVARVASRRAGAPVIGLANATQGSGYEPAARLFYTDSVTVPRQTHSVRRSRLLGSALTGLAPPEPPRFFGPGARALHVGDPLWAGLPARYAVCFHATAGAKKKWPLASWHALGRRLADEGLTMLLPWGNDAERRAAEEIAAGVPQAQVLPRFTVMQGFGLINRAEVVIGVDTGLVHIAAALCRPTVEIYTATWRWKTEGYWSDCIANVGDDGVVPTVDEVHAAARRVRGQGI
;
A
#
# COMPACT_ATOMS: atom_id res chain seq x y z
N MET A 1 9.55 -11.06 29.13
CA MET A 1 8.98 -11.52 27.85
C MET A 1 9.90 -12.61 27.33
N PRO A 2 9.51 -13.87 27.15
CA PRO A 2 10.39 -14.86 26.56
C PRO A 2 10.51 -14.54 25.06
N GLY A 3 11.66 -14.02 24.66
CA GLY A 3 12.03 -13.86 23.27
C GLY A 3 12.15 -15.23 22.62
N GLN A 4 11.27 -15.52 21.64
CA GLN A 4 11.57 -16.59 20.71
C GLN A 4 12.83 -16.16 19.96
N SER A 5 13.92 -16.91 20.16
CA SER A 5 15.17 -16.74 19.43
C SER A 5 14.87 -17.02 17.94
N VAL A 6 14.73 -15.96 17.16
CA VAL A 6 14.85 -16.12 15.71
C VAL A 6 16.29 -16.56 15.48
N THR A 7 16.46 -17.71 14.86
CA THR A 7 17.78 -18.24 14.51
C THR A 7 18.47 -17.18 13.66
N GLN A 8 19.63 -16.67 14.09
CA GLN A 8 20.41 -15.75 13.25
C GLN A 8 20.87 -16.51 12.01
N HIS A 9 20.29 -16.19 10.87
CA HIS A 9 20.69 -16.79 9.60
C HIS A 9 21.88 -16.03 9.03
N ALA A 10 23.01 -16.70 8.91
CA ALA A 10 24.18 -16.17 8.21
C ALA A 10 23.91 -16.17 6.71
N LEU A 11 23.53 -15.03 6.15
CA LEU A 11 23.37 -14.85 4.70
C LEU A 11 24.68 -14.41 4.05
N PRO A 12 24.89 -14.70 2.75
CA PRO A 12 26.06 -14.21 2.01
C PRO A 12 26.06 -12.66 1.96
N ALA A 13 27.21 -12.07 1.59
CA ALA A 13 27.36 -10.62 1.48
C ALA A 13 26.39 -10.00 0.44
N ARG A 14 25.99 -10.76 -0.58
CA ARG A 14 25.02 -10.39 -1.61
C ARG A 14 23.86 -11.40 -1.65
N PRO A 15 22.96 -11.36 -0.67
CA PRO A 15 21.88 -12.34 -0.61
C PRO A 15 20.82 -12.06 -1.67
N ARG A 16 20.24 -13.14 -2.18
CA ARG A 16 19.04 -13.08 -3.02
C ARG A 16 17.82 -13.35 -2.16
N ILE A 17 16.93 -12.36 -2.06
CA ILE A 17 15.79 -12.37 -1.14
C ILE A 17 14.48 -12.29 -1.93
N LEU A 18 13.55 -13.21 -1.67
CA LEU A 18 12.19 -13.11 -2.18
C LEU A 18 11.26 -12.50 -1.14
N VAL A 19 10.57 -11.42 -1.52
CA VAL A 19 9.48 -10.83 -0.73
C VAL A 19 8.14 -11.28 -1.31
N VAL A 20 7.24 -11.78 -0.46
CA VAL A 20 5.90 -12.21 -0.86
C VAL A 20 4.86 -11.34 -0.16
N LYS A 21 4.32 -10.36 -0.89
CA LYS A 21 3.21 -9.49 -0.48
C LYS A 21 2.35 -9.18 -1.70
N VAL A 22 1.16 -9.76 -1.78
CA VAL A 22 0.39 -9.73 -3.04
C VAL A 22 -0.69 -8.65 -3.06
N SER A 23 -1.33 -8.33 -1.97
CA SER A 23 -2.47 -7.39 -1.89
C SER A 23 -2.75 -6.97 -0.43
N SER A 24 -3.59 -5.94 -0.13
CA SER A 24 -4.22 -5.03 -1.08
C SER A 24 -3.27 -3.89 -1.52
N LEU A 25 -3.75 -2.90 -2.30
CA LEU A 25 -2.94 -1.77 -2.75
C LEU A 25 -2.24 -1.05 -1.58
N GLY A 26 -2.98 -0.68 -0.53
CA GLY A 26 -2.41 -0.03 0.66
C GLY A 26 -1.39 -0.93 1.37
N ASP A 27 -1.68 -2.24 1.48
CA ASP A 27 -0.74 -3.20 2.08
C ASP A 27 0.57 -3.34 1.28
N VAL A 28 0.50 -3.23 -0.06
CA VAL A 28 1.70 -3.24 -0.92
C VAL A 28 2.53 -1.98 -0.67
N VAL A 29 1.89 -0.80 -0.59
CA VAL A 29 2.57 0.46 -0.23
C VAL A 29 3.21 0.35 1.15
N HIS A 30 2.48 -0.11 2.16
CA HIS A 30 2.98 -0.27 3.53
C HIS A 30 4.12 -1.31 3.66
N ASN A 31 4.30 -2.15 2.65
CA ASN A 31 5.39 -3.13 2.62
C ASN A 31 6.69 -2.59 2.00
N MET A 32 6.63 -1.45 1.29
CA MET A 32 7.81 -0.88 0.60
C MET A 32 8.99 -0.56 1.51
N PRO A 33 8.78 -0.03 2.73
CA PRO A 33 9.90 0.26 3.63
C PRO A 33 10.76 -0.95 3.99
N LEU A 34 10.20 -2.17 3.97
CA LEU A 34 10.97 -3.40 4.15
C LEU A 34 12.10 -3.52 3.11
N ILE A 35 11.87 -3.10 1.88
CA ILE A 35 12.87 -3.17 0.80
C ILE A 35 14.08 -2.29 1.13
N HIS A 36 13.83 -1.07 1.60
CA HIS A 36 14.89 -0.16 2.02
C HIS A 36 15.63 -0.67 3.27
N ASP A 37 14.93 -1.31 4.21
CA ASP A 37 15.57 -1.93 5.39
C ASP A 37 16.51 -3.08 4.99
N LEU A 38 16.11 -3.92 4.03
CA LEU A 38 16.95 -5.00 3.49
C LEU A 38 18.20 -4.43 2.79
N ARG A 39 18.03 -3.36 1.99
CA ARG A 39 19.14 -2.67 1.33
C ARG A 39 20.07 -1.96 2.31
N ALA A 40 19.55 -1.43 3.40
CA ALA A 40 20.39 -0.84 4.46
C ALA A 40 21.31 -1.89 5.10
N ARG A 41 20.84 -3.15 5.24
CA ARG A 41 21.65 -4.26 5.78
C ARG A 41 22.60 -4.86 4.75
N TRP A 42 22.14 -5.03 3.52
CA TRP A 42 22.90 -5.59 2.40
C TRP A 42 22.77 -4.68 1.17
N PRO A 43 23.67 -3.72 0.97
CA PRO A 43 23.57 -2.75 -0.12
C PRO A 43 23.48 -3.37 -1.52
N ASP A 44 24.09 -4.54 -1.72
CA ASP A 44 24.14 -5.26 -2.99
C ASP A 44 23.18 -6.45 -3.06
N CYS A 45 22.22 -6.59 -2.14
CA CYS A 45 21.28 -7.71 -2.18
C CYS A 45 20.40 -7.64 -3.43
N GLU A 46 20.04 -8.82 -3.96
CA GLU A 46 19.06 -8.93 -5.04
C GLU A 46 17.69 -9.23 -4.45
N ILE A 47 16.72 -8.33 -4.68
CA ILE A 47 15.36 -8.48 -4.15
C ILE A 47 14.39 -8.73 -5.29
N ASP A 48 13.67 -9.85 -5.21
CA ASP A 48 12.53 -10.14 -6.06
C ASP A 48 11.23 -9.99 -5.22
N TRP A 49 10.14 -9.54 -5.85
CA TRP A 49 8.88 -9.36 -5.16
C TRP A 49 7.71 -10.01 -5.91
N VAL A 50 6.97 -10.89 -5.23
CA VAL A 50 5.70 -11.45 -5.74
C VAL A 50 4.55 -10.54 -5.35
N VAL A 51 3.84 -10.01 -6.35
CA VAL A 51 2.73 -9.08 -6.17
C VAL A 51 1.58 -9.38 -7.13
N GLU A 52 0.34 -9.01 -6.80
CA GLU A 52 -0.82 -9.09 -7.70
C GLU A 52 -0.55 -8.34 -9.01
N GLU A 53 -0.96 -8.91 -10.14
CA GLU A 53 -0.67 -8.37 -11.48
C GLU A 53 -1.02 -6.87 -11.64
N GLY A 54 -2.09 -6.40 -10.98
CA GLY A 54 -2.51 -5.00 -11.01
C GLY A 54 -1.59 -4.01 -10.28
N TYR A 55 -0.61 -4.50 -9.51
CA TYR A 55 0.31 -3.66 -8.74
C TYR A 55 1.78 -3.79 -9.17
N VAL A 56 2.03 -4.48 -10.26
CA VAL A 56 3.38 -4.72 -10.79
C VAL A 56 4.10 -3.40 -11.05
N ASP A 57 3.46 -2.47 -11.74
CA ASP A 57 4.09 -1.20 -12.09
C ASP A 57 4.37 -0.33 -10.87
N LEU A 58 3.53 -0.42 -9.83
CA LEU A 58 3.76 0.25 -8.56
C LEU A 58 5.06 -0.26 -7.88
N VAL A 59 5.27 -1.57 -7.84
CA VAL A 59 6.47 -2.15 -7.23
C VAL A 59 7.72 -1.87 -8.08
N ARG A 60 7.59 -1.76 -9.39
CA ARG A 60 8.68 -1.35 -10.31
C ARG A 60 9.21 0.06 -10.06
N LEU A 61 8.49 0.90 -9.30
CA LEU A 61 8.97 2.19 -8.86
C LEU A 61 10.11 2.11 -7.82
N LEU A 62 10.35 0.94 -7.27
CA LEU A 62 11.45 0.69 -6.35
C LEU A 62 12.66 0.16 -7.15
N PRO A 63 13.68 0.98 -7.40
CA PRO A 63 14.86 0.54 -8.16
C PRO A 63 15.65 -0.56 -7.44
N GLU A 64 15.42 -0.72 -6.14
CA GLU A 64 16.00 -1.77 -5.32
C GLU A 64 15.42 -3.16 -5.60
N VAL A 65 14.23 -3.25 -6.22
CA VAL A 65 13.62 -4.51 -6.62
C VAL A 65 14.13 -4.91 -7.99
N ARG A 66 14.89 -5.99 -8.04
CA ARG A 66 15.46 -6.53 -9.29
C ARG A 66 14.38 -7.06 -10.23
N ARG A 67 13.45 -7.83 -9.68
CA ARG A 67 12.41 -8.52 -10.46
C ARG A 67 11.07 -8.52 -9.73
N VAL A 68 10.03 -8.12 -10.44
CA VAL A 68 8.64 -8.21 -9.97
C VAL A 68 7.98 -9.42 -10.63
N ILE A 69 7.47 -10.35 -9.82
CA ILE A 69 6.84 -11.60 -10.28
C ILE A 69 5.32 -11.46 -10.15
N PRO A 70 4.58 -11.35 -11.27
CA PRO A 70 3.14 -11.16 -11.25
C PRO A 70 2.38 -12.38 -10.73
N PHE A 71 1.44 -12.18 -9.79
CA PHE A 71 0.57 -13.22 -9.25
C PHE A 71 -0.89 -12.91 -9.59
N ALA A 72 -1.47 -13.65 -10.52
CA ALA A 72 -2.80 -13.36 -11.08
C ALA A 72 -3.91 -14.29 -10.52
N LEU A 73 -3.84 -14.66 -9.22
CA LEU A 73 -4.73 -15.67 -8.63
C LEU A 73 -6.22 -15.36 -8.83
N ARG A 74 -6.63 -14.07 -8.76
CA ARG A 74 -8.03 -13.67 -8.95
C ARG A 74 -8.52 -13.98 -10.34
N ARG A 75 -7.68 -13.75 -11.35
CA ARG A 75 -7.99 -14.04 -12.75
C ARG A 75 -7.93 -15.54 -13.02
N TRP A 76 -6.91 -16.23 -12.52
CA TRP A 76 -6.76 -17.68 -12.67
C TRP A 76 -7.95 -18.44 -12.09
N ARG A 77 -8.44 -18.07 -10.92
CA ARG A 77 -9.64 -18.70 -10.31
C ARG A 77 -10.89 -18.56 -11.16
N LYS A 78 -11.05 -17.43 -11.88
CA LYS A 78 -12.20 -17.21 -12.78
C LYS A 78 -12.09 -17.98 -14.09
N ARG A 79 -10.88 -18.36 -14.50
CA ARG A 79 -10.58 -18.98 -15.81
C ARG A 79 -9.82 -20.31 -15.66
N PHE A 80 -10.01 -21.02 -14.56
CA PHE A 80 -9.27 -22.26 -14.25
C PHE A 80 -9.50 -23.38 -15.29
N TYR A 81 -10.60 -23.33 -16.04
CA TYR A 81 -10.94 -24.26 -17.12
C TYR A 81 -10.19 -24.00 -18.43
N GLN A 82 -9.46 -22.88 -18.55
CA GLN A 82 -8.72 -22.53 -19.78
C GLN A 82 -7.28 -23.05 -19.72
N ALA A 83 -6.84 -23.73 -20.80
CA ALA A 83 -5.46 -24.20 -20.90
C ALA A 83 -4.42 -23.06 -20.80
N ALA A 84 -4.78 -21.85 -21.26
CA ALA A 84 -3.95 -20.65 -21.12
C ALA A 84 -3.64 -20.33 -19.64
N THR A 85 -4.62 -20.50 -18.74
CA THR A 85 -4.44 -20.28 -17.31
C THR A 85 -3.38 -21.21 -16.71
N TRP A 86 -3.39 -22.49 -17.11
CA TRP A 86 -2.41 -23.45 -16.63
C TRP A 86 -0.99 -23.19 -17.18
N ARG A 87 -0.89 -22.68 -18.42
CA ARG A 87 0.39 -22.22 -18.98
C ARG A 87 0.95 -21.03 -18.20
N GLU A 88 0.09 -20.05 -17.81
CA GLU A 88 0.47 -18.90 -16.98
C GLU A 88 0.90 -19.34 -15.58
N ILE A 89 0.16 -20.23 -14.93
CA ILE A 89 0.53 -20.82 -13.63
C ILE A 89 1.89 -21.54 -13.75
N GLY A 90 2.11 -22.27 -14.84
CA GLY A 90 3.38 -22.90 -15.13
C GLY A 90 4.53 -21.90 -15.32
N ALA A 91 4.27 -20.78 -16.02
CA ALA A 91 5.23 -19.69 -16.19
C ALA A 91 5.56 -19.01 -14.85
N PHE A 92 4.54 -18.69 -14.04
CA PHE A 92 4.71 -18.16 -12.68
C PHE A 92 5.57 -19.08 -11.81
N ARG A 93 5.30 -20.40 -11.86
CA ARG A 93 6.07 -21.41 -11.11
C ARG A 93 7.53 -21.47 -11.58
N ARG A 94 7.78 -21.37 -12.90
CA ARG A 94 9.15 -21.29 -13.44
C ARG A 94 9.85 -20.03 -12.94
N ALA A 95 9.20 -18.86 -13.01
CA ALA A 95 9.77 -17.61 -12.54
C ALA A 95 10.15 -17.64 -11.04
N LEU A 96 9.35 -18.30 -10.19
CA LEU A 96 9.67 -18.51 -8.77
C LEU A 96 10.87 -19.44 -8.54
N ARG A 97 11.22 -20.26 -9.53
CA ARG A 97 12.24 -21.32 -9.42
C ARG A 97 13.46 -21.06 -10.30
N GLU A 98 13.47 -19.96 -11.02
CA GLU A 98 14.56 -19.58 -11.92
C GLU A 98 15.86 -19.35 -11.15
N ASP A 99 15.75 -18.72 -9.99
CA ASP A 99 16.88 -18.44 -9.10
C ASP A 99 16.69 -19.13 -7.74
N ALA A 100 17.78 -19.50 -7.10
CA ALA A 100 17.75 -20.00 -5.73
C ALA A 100 17.90 -18.86 -4.73
N TYR A 101 16.88 -18.65 -3.89
CA TYR A 101 16.86 -17.62 -2.87
C TYR A 101 17.61 -18.02 -1.60
N ASP A 102 18.33 -17.06 -1.01
CA ASP A 102 19.01 -17.21 0.28
C ASP A 102 18.05 -16.98 1.46
N ALA A 103 16.93 -16.26 1.22
CA ALA A 103 15.83 -16.11 2.18
C ALA A 103 14.52 -15.77 1.46
N VAL A 104 13.39 -16.13 2.08
CA VAL A 104 12.05 -15.76 1.63
C VAL A 104 11.33 -15.10 2.80
N ILE A 105 10.77 -13.90 2.60
CA ILE A 105 9.98 -13.17 3.60
C ILE A 105 8.53 -13.08 3.12
N GLU A 106 7.63 -13.76 3.81
CA GLU A 106 6.19 -13.75 3.57
C GLU A 106 5.51 -12.81 4.57
N THR A 107 5.01 -11.66 4.10
CA THR A 107 4.48 -10.58 4.95
C THR A 107 2.95 -10.50 4.97
N GLN A 108 2.25 -11.38 4.25
CA GLN A 108 0.79 -11.38 4.17
C GLN A 108 0.12 -12.19 5.28
N GLY A 109 0.68 -13.35 5.63
CA GLY A 109 0.14 -14.25 6.64
C GLY A 109 -1.05 -15.10 6.16
N LEU A 110 -1.17 -15.37 4.86
CA LEU A 110 -2.25 -16.16 4.27
C LEU A 110 -1.73 -17.44 3.63
N LEU A 111 -2.53 -18.51 3.67
CA LEU A 111 -2.17 -19.81 3.12
C LEU A 111 -1.71 -19.75 1.66
N LYS A 112 -2.44 -18.98 0.84
CA LYS A 112 -2.11 -18.81 -0.59
C LYS A 112 -0.71 -18.22 -0.82
N THR A 113 -0.28 -17.29 0.01
CA THR A 113 1.03 -16.63 -0.08
C THR A 113 2.12 -17.44 0.61
N ALA A 114 1.80 -18.16 1.66
CA ALA A 114 2.69 -19.12 2.29
C ALA A 114 3.05 -20.29 1.34
N VAL A 115 2.07 -20.79 0.57
CA VAL A 115 2.33 -21.78 -0.49
C VAL A 115 3.26 -21.22 -1.57
N VAL A 116 3.06 -19.97 -2.00
CA VAL A 116 3.97 -19.30 -2.96
C VAL A 116 5.40 -19.24 -2.40
N ALA A 117 5.54 -18.80 -1.15
CA ALA A 117 6.84 -18.75 -0.48
C ALA A 117 7.52 -20.14 -0.40
N ARG A 118 6.74 -21.21 -0.18
CA ARG A 118 7.26 -22.59 -0.09
C ARG A 118 7.66 -23.18 -1.41
N VAL A 119 6.98 -22.80 -2.51
CA VAL A 119 7.23 -23.29 -3.88
C VAL A 119 8.45 -22.64 -4.51
N ALA A 120 8.85 -21.46 -4.05
CA ALA A 120 10.05 -20.78 -4.53
C ALA A 120 11.30 -21.66 -4.36
N SER A 121 12.22 -21.61 -5.34
CA SER A 121 13.50 -22.28 -5.24
C SER A 121 14.36 -21.61 -4.15
N ARG A 122 15.01 -22.41 -3.31
CA ARG A 122 15.80 -21.90 -2.20
C ARG A 122 17.09 -22.69 -2.07
N ARG A 123 18.13 -22.05 -1.57
CA ARG A 123 19.36 -22.73 -1.18
C ARG A 123 19.08 -23.64 0.03
N ALA A 124 19.91 -24.66 0.19
CA ALA A 124 19.80 -25.54 1.35
C ALA A 124 19.90 -24.72 2.65
N GLY A 125 18.98 -24.95 3.58
CA GLY A 125 18.95 -24.21 4.86
C GLY A 125 18.39 -22.76 4.79
N ALA A 126 18.04 -22.26 3.60
CA ALA A 126 17.48 -20.92 3.46
C ALA A 126 16.14 -20.75 4.21
N PRO A 127 15.99 -19.71 5.05
CA PRO A 127 14.78 -19.50 5.83
C PRO A 127 13.59 -19.07 4.96
N VAL A 128 12.39 -19.48 5.41
CA VAL A 128 11.10 -18.91 5.02
C VAL A 128 10.51 -18.27 6.25
N ILE A 129 10.52 -16.95 6.29
CA ILE A 129 10.10 -16.15 7.45
C ILE A 129 8.66 -15.67 7.22
N GLY A 130 7.79 -15.89 8.21
CA GLY A 130 6.41 -15.42 8.18
C GLY A 130 5.87 -15.05 9.56
N LEU A 131 4.60 -14.63 9.62
CA LEU A 131 3.95 -14.25 10.86
C LEU A 131 3.60 -15.47 11.71
N ALA A 132 3.89 -15.42 13.00
CA ALA A 132 3.49 -16.43 14.00
C ALA A 132 2.05 -16.23 14.51
N ASN A 133 1.52 -15.02 14.43
CA ASN A 133 0.22 -14.65 14.99
C ASN A 133 -0.51 -13.59 14.16
N ALA A 134 -1.82 -13.51 14.36
CA ALA A 134 -2.64 -12.42 13.86
C ALA A 134 -2.27 -11.08 14.53
N THR A 135 -2.30 -9.99 13.75
CA THR A 135 -2.42 -8.63 14.29
C THR A 135 -3.87 -8.17 14.20
N GLN A 136 -4.27 -7.28 15.10
CA GLN A 136 -5.66 -6.84 15.20
C GLN A 136 -6.13 -6.20 13.88
N GLY A 137 -7.28 -6.66 13.37
CA GLY A 137 -7.87 -6.17 12.13
C GLY A 137 -7.10 -6.53 10.84
N SER A 138 -6.15 -7.46 10.87
CA SER A 138 -5.49 -7.98 9.66
C SER A 138 -5.92 -9.43 9.37
N GLY A 139 -5.96 -9.78 8.09
CA GLY A 139 -6.13 -11.16 7.68
C GLY A 139 -4.93 -12.00 8.11
N TYR A 140 -5.20 -13.16 8.71
CA TYR A 140 -4.19 -14.13 9.10
C TYR A 140 -4.80 -15.53 9.10
N GLU A 141 -4.09 -16.49 8.52
CA GLU A 141 -4.49 -17.89 8.48
C GLU A 141 -3.45 -18.74 9.21
N PRO A 142 -3.78 -19.33 10.39
CA PRO A 142 -2.81 -20.07 11.20
C PRO A 142 -2.10 -21.20 10.44
N ALA A 143 -2.78 -21.84 9.48
CA ALA A 143 -2.22 -22.91 8.66
C ALA A 143 -1.04 -22.42 7.77
N ALA A 144 -0.91 -21.11 7.52
CA ALA A 144 0.23 -20.56 6.80
C ALA A 144 1.57 -20.88 7.49
N ARG A 145 1.58 -20.99 8.82
CA ARG A 145 2.78 -21.32 9.62
C ARG A 145 3.43 -22.65 9.24
N LEU A 146 2.65 -23.59 8.73
CA LEU A 146 3.18 -24.91 8.31
C LEU A 146 4.16 -24.82 7.13
N PHE A 147 4.19 -23.68 6.45
CA PHE A 147 5.03 -23.42 5.28
C PHE A 147 6.27 -22.59 5.61
N TYR A 148 6.38 -22.07 6.84
CA TYR A 148 7.52 -21.27 7.29
C TYR A 148 8.55 -22.16 8.01
N THR A 149 9.83 -21.82 7.88
CA THR A 149 10.89 -22.37 8.75
C THR A 149 10.97 -21.58 10.04
N ASP A 150 10.73 -20.26 9.96
CA ASP A 150 10.79 -19.32 11.07
C ASP A 150 9.52 -18.48 11.13
N SER A 151 8.96 -18.35 12.32
CA SER A 151 7.75 -17.57 12.53
C SER A 151 8.00 -16.46 13.56
N VAL A 152 7.66 -15.23 13.18
CA VAL A 152 7.88 -14.04 13.99
C VAL A 152 6.60 -13.66 14.71
N THR A 153 6.65 -13.62 16.04
CA THR A 153 5.57 -13.09 16.86
C THR A 153 5.65 -11.56 16.88
N VAL A 154 4.56 -10.92 16.48
CA VAL A 154 4.43 -9.45 16.49
C VAL A 154 3.37 -9.03 17.50
N PRO A 155 3.51 -7.85 18.17
CA PRO A 155 2.47 -7.32 19.04
C PRO A 155 1.13 -7.21 18.29
N ARG A 156 0.02 -7.51 18.97
CA ARG A 156 -1.32 -7.52 18.32
C ARG A 156 -1.70 -6.15 17.73
N GLN A 157 -1.30 -5.07 18.40
CA GLN A 157 -1.48 -3.69 17.93
C GLN A 157 -0.20 -3.21 17.25
N THR A 158 0.12 -3.78 16.09
CA THR A 158 1.29 -3.39 15.30
C THR A 158 0.83 -2.71 14.02
N HIS A 159 1.32 -1.50 13.78
CA HIS A 159 1.08 -0.74 12.55
C HIS A 159 1.48 -1.56 11.31
N SER A 160 0.72 -1.44 10.22
CA SER A 160 0.91 -2.24 8.99
C SER A 160 2.32 -2.11 8.41
N VAL A 161 2.89 -0.92 8.38
CA VAL A 161 4.29 -0.67 7.97
C VAL A 161 5.27 -1.40 8.89
N ARG A 162 5.10 -1.25 10.20
CA ARG A 162 6.00 -1.84 11.19
C ARG A 162 5.93 -3.36 11.19
N ARG A 163 4.77 -3.93 10.92
CA ARG A 163 4.57 -5.38 10.89
C ARG A 163 5.47 -6.09 9.86
N SER A 164 5.53 -5.60 8.63
CA SER A 164 6.40 -6.16 7.60
C SER A 164 7.88 -5.95 7.91
N ARG A 165 8.23 -4.79 8.45
CA ARG A 165 9.59 -4.42 8.84
C ARG A 165 10.13 -5.26 9.99
N LEU A 166 9.27 -5.68 10.94
CA LEU A 166 9.64 -6.62 12.01
C LEU A 166 10.03 -8.01 11.49
N LEU A 167 9.40 -8.48 10.39
CA LEU A 167 9.85 -9.71 9.73
C LEU A 167 11.22 -9.51 9.08
N GLY A 168 11.46 -8.36 8.47
CA GLY A 168 12.78 -7.96 7.99
C GLY A 168 13.82 -7.92 9.11
N SER A 169 13.46 -7.32 10.24
CA SER A 169 14.34 -7.27 11.42
C SER A 169 14.74 -8.66 11.94
N ALA A 170 13.82 -9.62 11.86
CA ALA A 170 14.13 -11.00 12.23
C ALA A 170 15.20 -11.63 11.32
N LEU A 171 15.26 -11.22 10.05
CA LEU A 171 16.30 -11.65 9.12
C LEU A 171 17.60 -10.86 9.26
N THR A 172 17.50 -9.53 9.39
CA THR A 172 18.65 -8.61 9.38
C THR A 172 19.37 -8.54 10.72
N GLY A 173 18.68 -8.85 11.83
CA GLY A 173 19.15 -8.63 13.18
C GLY A 173 19.16 -7.14 13.60
N LEU A 174 18.62 -6.23 12.77
CA LEU A 174 18.63 -4.79 12.99
C LEU A 174 17.22 -4.25 13.26
N ALA A 175 17.12 -3.24 14.11
CA ALA A 175 15.90 -2.45 14.21
C ALA A 175 15.70 -1.63 12.93
N PRO A 176 14.44 -1.52 12.44
CA PRO A 176 14.18 -0.77 11.22
C PRO A 176 14.41 0.73 11.47
N PRO A 177 15.11 1.45 10.57
CA PRO A 177 15.34 2.88 10.71
C PRO A 177 14.04 3.68 10.61
N GLU A 178 13.96 4.77 11.37
CA GLU A 178 12.81 5.70 11.31
C GLU A 178 13.27 7.09 10.82
N PRO A 179 12.45 7.83 10.10
CA PRO A 179 11.13 7.42 9.56
C PRO A 179 11.25 6.40 8.42
N PRO A 180 10.16 5.63 8.14
CA PRO A 180 10.14 4.65 7.05
C PRO A 180 10.28 5.35 5.69
N ARG A 181 11.01 4.74 4.76
CA ARG A 181 11.14 5.21 3.37
C ARG A 181 10.26 4.37 2.46
N PHE A 182 9.57 5.01 1.51
CA PHE A 182 8.65 4.35 0.58
C PHE A 182 9.15 4.43 -0.87
N PHE A 183 9.13 5.62 -1.45
CA PHE A 183 9.51 5.86 -2.84
C PHE A 183 10.82 6.63 -2.94
N GLY A 184 11.52 6.43 -4.05
CA GLY A 184 12.64 7.30 -4.42
C GLY A 184 12.17 8.71 -4.84
N PRO A 185 13.10 9.70 -4.89
CA PRO A 185 12.76 11.11 -5.19
C PRO A 185 12.06 11.29 -6.55
N GLY A 186 12.37 10.44 -7.54
CA GLY A 186 11.74 10.49 -8.86
C GLY A 186 10.23 10.21 -8.88
N ALA A 187 9.68 9.56 -7.83
CA ALA A 187 8.26 9.26 -7.78
C ALA A 187 7.36 10.51 -7.73
N ARG A 188 7.88 11.64 -7.23
CA ARG A 188 7.15 12.92 -7.20
C ARG A 188 7.03 13.59 -8.58
N ALA A 189 7.80 13.18 -9.56
CA ALA A 189 7.73 13.69 -10.94
C ALA A 189 6.92 12.78 -11.87
N LEU A 190 6.49 11.58 -11.40
CA LEU A 190 5.83 10.60 -12.24
C LEU A 190 4.46 11.09 -12.72
N HIS A 191 4.21 10.92 -14.02
CA HIS A 191 2.95 11.23 -14.70
C HIS A 191 2.40 12.65 -14.50
N VAL A 192 3.23 13.61 -14.05
CA VAL A 192 2.82 15.02 -13.87
C VAL A 192 2.39 15.63 -15.19
N GLY A 193 3.05 15.28 -16.29
CA GLY A 193 2.74 15.71 -17.66
C GLY A 193 1.83 14.76 -18.44
N ASP A 194 1.17 13.79 -17.81
CA ASP A 194 0.27 12.85 -18.51
C ASP A 194 -0.87 13.63 -19.21
N PRO A 195 -1.12 13.42 -20.53
CA PRO A 195 -2.16 14.11 -21.28
C PRO A 195 -3.56 13.95 -20.67
N LEU A 196 -3.83 12.87 -19.94
CA LEU A 196 -5.09 12.67 -19.22
C LEU A 196 -5.39 13.82 -18.24
N TRP A 197 -4.35 14.49 -17.75
CA TRP A 197 -4.42 15.56 -16.75
C TRP A 197 -4.22 16.97 -17.33
N ALA A 198 -4.16 17.11 -18.65
CA ALA A 198 -3.91 18.42 -19.30
C ALA A 198 -5.02 19.45 -19.03
N GLY A 199 -6.28 19.00 -18.88
CA GLY A 199 -7.44 19.87 -18.65
C GLY A 199 -7.82 20.06 -17.18
N LEU A 200 -6.97 19.64 -16.22
CA LEU A 200 -7.29 19.83 -14.81
C LEU A 200 -7.16 21.29 -14.39
N PRO A 201 -7.99 21.73 -13.42
CA PRO A 201 -7.86 23.08 -12.82
C PRO A 201 -6.44 23.32 -12.29
N ALA A 202 -6.02 24.57 -12.26
CA ALA A 202 -4.71 24.95 -11.73
C ALA A 202 -4.57 24.62 -10.24
N ARG A 203 -5.66 24.77 -9.47
CA ARG A 203 -5.73 24.54 -8.03
C ARG A 203 -6.82 23.53 -7.71
N TYR A 204 -6.47 22.41 -7.11
CA TYR A 204 -7.45 21.37 -6.79
C TYR A 204 -7.08 20.53 -5.57
N ALA A 205 -8.13 19.96 -4.97
CA ALA A 205 -8.06 18.89 -3.98
C ALA A 205 -8.50 17.58 -4.63
N VAL A 206 -7.75 16.50 -4.45
CA VAL A 206 -8.18 15.16 -4.86
C VAL A 206 -8.91 14.51 -3.69
N CYS A 207 -10.17 14.10 -3.89
CA CYS A 207 -11.00 13.54 -2.84
C CYS A 207 -11.32 12.06 -3.10
N PHE A 208 -10.59 11.16 -2.45
CA PHE A 208 -10.81 9.71 -2.52
C PHE A 208 -11.96 9.32 -1.57
N HIS A 209 -13.18 9.40 -2.07
CA HIS A 209 -14.41 9.18 -1.32
C HIS A 209 -14.80 7.70 -1.18
N ALA A 210 -14.21 6.80 -2.00
CA ALA A 210 -14.58 5.41 -2.12
C ALA A 210 -13.63 4.46 -1.40
N THR A 211 -14.19 3.43 -0.79
CA THR A 211 -13.47 2.34 -0.13
C THR A 211 -14.28 1.05 -0.21
N ALA A 212 -13.63 -0.11 -0.07
CA ALA A 212 -14.26 -1.42 -0.16
C ALA A 212 -15.34 -1.68 0.91
N GLY A 213 -15.25 -1.06 2.09
CA GLY A 213 -16.17 -1.25 3.20
C GLY A 213 -17.22 -0.15 3.30
N ALA A 214 -18.51 -0.48 3.28
CA ALA A 214 -19.58 0.53 3.40
C ALA A 214 -19.47 1.37 4.70
N LYS A 215 -19.06 0.76 5.81
CA LYS A 215 -18.87 1.43 7.10
C LYS A 215 -17.70 2.42 7.13
N LYS A 216 -16.75 2.29 6.19
CA LYS A 216 -15.60 3.18 6.08
C LYS A 216 -15.87 4.46 5.28
N LYS A 217 -17.07 4.60 4.72
CA LYS A 217 -17.44 5.78 3.93
C LYS A 217 -17.72 6.96 4.86
N TRP A 218 -17.24 8.12 4.46
CA TRP A 218 -17.63 9.39 5.10
C TRP A 218 -18.99 9.85 4.55
N PRO A 219 -19.87 10.48 5.35
CA PRO A 219 -21.23 10.84 4.93
C PRO A 219 -21.25 11.76 3.70
N LEU A 220 -22.25 11.58 2.81
CA LEU A 220 -22.44 12.41 1.62
C LEU A 220 -22.57 13.90 1.97
N ALA A 221 -23.37 14.22 3.00
CA ALA A 221 -23.54 15.60 3.47
C ALA A 221 -22.20 16.23 3.92
N SER A 222 -21.30 15.43 4.50
CA SER A 222 -19.98 15.88 4.90
C SER A 222 -19.10 16.20 3.70
N TRP A 223 -19.13 15.37 2.65
CA TRP A 223 -18.44 15.64 1.38
C TRP A 223 -18.95 16.92 0.71
N HIS A 224 -20.30 17.15 0.71
CA HIS A 224 -20.89 18.37 0.19
C HIS A 224 -20.41 19.61 0.96
N ALA A 225 -20.42 19.55 2.29
CA ALA A 225 -20.00 20.66 3.13
C ALA A 225 -18.51 20.97 2.98
N LEU A 226 -17.65 19.94 2.94
CA LEU A 226 -16.22 20.09 2.67
C LEU A 226 -15.98 20.68 1.29
N GLY A 227 -16.65 20.17 0.26
CA GLY A 227 -16.47 20.62 -1.12
C GLY A 227 -16.81 22.10 -1.30
N ARG A 228 -17.88 22.60 -0.66
CA ARG A 228 -18.21 24.03 -0.66
C ARG A 228 -17.12 24.88 -0.02
N ARG A 229 -16.57 24.46 1.13
CA ARG A 229 -15.46 25.17 1.79
C ARG A 229 -14.18 25.19 0.93
N LEU A 230 -13.88 24.09 0.25
CA LEU A 230 -12.75 24.04 -0.69
C LEU A 230 -12.98 25.00 -1.87
N ALA A 231 -14.21 25.05 -2.40
CA ALA A 231 -14.57 25.98 -3.47
C ALA A 231 -14.45 27.46 -3.01
N ASP A 232 -14.85 27.80 -1.78
CA ASP A 232 -14.68 29.13 -1.18
C ASP A 232 -13.18 29.52 -1.07
N GLU A 233 -12.28 28.54 -0.97
CA GLU A 233 -10.82 28.74 -0.99
C GLU A 233 -10.21 28.70 -2.42
N GLY A 234 -11.03 28.59 -3.46
CA GLY A 234 -10.62 28.50 -4.86
C GLY A 234 -10.01 27.15 -5.25
N LEU A 235 -10.33 26.07 -4.51
CA LEU A 235 -9.91 24.71 -4.82
C LEU A 235 -11.05 23.93 -5.47
N THR A 236 -10.80 23.38 -6.66
CA THR A 236 -11.73 22.47 -7.30
C THR A 236 -11.64 21.07 -6.65
N MET A 237 -12.77 20.51 -6.26
CA MET A 237 -12.85 19.14 -5.76
C MET A 237 -12.83 18.15 -6.93
N LEU A 238 -11.82 17.29 -7.01
CA LEU A 238 -11.72 16.23 -8.00
C LEU A 238 -12.07 14.87 -7.37
N LEU A 239 -12.97 14.13 -8.02
CA LEU A 239 -13.57 12.90 -7.51
C LEU A 239 -13.18 11.70 -8.38
N PRO A 240 -12.14 10.93 -7.99
CA PRO A 240 -11.76 9.69 -8.65
C PRO A 240 -12.72 8.54 -8.34
N TRP A 241 -12.76 7.54 -9.24
CA TRP A 241 -13.54 6.32 -9.07
C TRP A 241 -12.87 5.13 -9.77
N GLY A 242 -13.13 3.90 -9.28
CA GLY A 242 -12.59 2.66 -9.86
C GLY A 242 -13.64 1.73 -10.47
N ASN A 243 -14.93 1.89 -10.10
CA ASN A 243 -16.05 1.09 -10.59
C ASN A 243 -17.35 1.92 -10.67
N ASP A 244 -18.39 1.38 -11.32
CA ASP A 244 -19.64 2.11 -11.58
C ASP A 244 -20.38 2.55 -10.31
N ALA A 245 -20.29 1.79 -9.21
CA ALA A 245 -20.90 2.18 -7.94
C ALA A 245 -20.18 3.38 -7.32
N GLU A 246 -18.85 3.41 -7.41
CA GLU A 246 -18.04 4.54 -6.96
C GLU A 246 -18.24 5.76 -7.86
N ARG A 247 -18.41 5.55 -9.18
CA ARG A 247 -18.72 6.62 -10.11
C ARG A 247 -20.05 7.29 -9.77
N ARG A 248 -21.11 6.53 -9.51
CA ARG A 248 -22.40 7.10 -9.08
C ARG A 248 -22.28 7.92 -7.79
N ALA A 249 -21.53 7.39 -6.82
CA ALA A 249 -21.27 8.15 -5.58
C ALA A 249 -20.48 9.45 -5.82
N ALA A 250 -19.51 9.43 -6.76
CA ALA A 250 -18.80 10.63 -7.18
C ALA A 250 -19.73 11.66 -7.83
N GLU A 251 -20.65 11.20 -8.70
CA GLU A 251 -21.66 12.04 -9.35
C GLU A 251 -22.63 12.66 -8.33
N GLU A 252 -23.07 11.88 -7.32
CA GLU A 252 -23.90 12.38 -6.21
C GLU A 252 -23.16 13.45 -5.39
N ILE A 253 -21.88 13.27 -5.11
CA ILE A 253 -21.06 14.29 -4.40
C ILE A 253 -20.93 15.54 -5.28
N ALA A 254 -20.59 15.37 -6.56
CA ALA A 254 -20.39 16.50 -7.47
C ALA A 254 -21.66 17.36 -7.64
N ALA A 255 -22.83 16.73 -7.64
CA ALA A 255 -24.12 17.44 -7.76
C ALA A 255 -24.38 18.45 -6.62
N GLY A 256 -23.78 18.27 -5.44
CA GLY A 256 -23.94 19.16 -4.28
C GLY A 256 -22.77 20.13 -4.04
N VAL A 257 -21.77 20.17 -4.93
CA VAL A 257 -20.54 20.96 -4.75
C VAL A 257 -20.25 21.80 -5.99
N PRO A 258 -20.14 23.14 -5.90
CA PRO A 258 -19.79 23.99 -7.02
C PRO A 258 -18.45 23.58 -7.66
N GLN A 259 -18.43 23.50 -8.99
CA GLN A 259 -17.24 23.20 -9.80
C GLN A 259 -16.55 21.85 -9.50
N ALA A 260 -17.15 20.97 -8.70
CA ALA A 260 -16.59 19.63 -8.51
C ALA A 260 -16.58 18.84 -9.82
N GLN A 261 -15.55 18.04 -10.01
CA GLN A 261 -15.37 17.26 -11.25
C GLN A 261 -15.22 15.77 -10.94
N VAL A 262 -16.03 14.95 -11.60
CA VAL A 262 -15.86 13.51 -11.65
C VAL A 262 -14.81 13.20 -12.71
N LEU A 263 -13.73 12.54 -12.31
CA LEU A 263 -12.60 12.29 -13.20
C LEU A 263 -12.89 11.16 -14.21
N PRO A 264 -12.18 11.11 -15.34
CA PRO A 264 -12.16 9.92 -16.19
C PRO A 264 -11.53 8.75 -15.43
N ARG A 265 -11.73 7.53 -15.93
CA ARG A 265 -11.06 6.34 -15.38
C ARG A 265 -9.56 6.40 -15.65
N PHE A 266 -8.75 6.02 -14.68
CA PHE A 266 -7.29 6.02 -14.79
C PHE A 266 -6.66 4.82 -14.09
N THR A 267 -5.41 4.57 -14.39
CA THR A 267 -4.59 3.53 -13.75
C THR A 267 -3.98 4.03 -12.44
N VAL A 268 -3.56 3.13 -11.57
CA VAL A 268 -2.83 3.50 -10.35
C VAL A 268 -1.62 4.39 -10.67
N MET A 269 -0.91 4.11 -11.75
CA MET A 269 0.26 4.90 -12.18
C MET A 269 -0.10 6.32 -12.60
N GLN A 270 -1.16 6.49 -13.38
CA GLN A 270 -1.66 7.82 -13.73
C GLN A 270 -2.12 8.61 -12.50
N GLY A 271 -2.59 7.90 -11.46
CA GLY A 271 -2.92 8.48 -10.16
C GLY A 271 -1.74 9.23 -9.50
N PHE A 272 -0.48 8.87 -9.80
CA PHE A 272 0.68 9.62 -9.33
C PHE A 272 0.71 11.04 -9.86
N GLY A 273 0.43 11.25 -11.16
CA GLY A 273 0.37 12.59 -11.75
C GLY A 273 -0.71 13.46 -11.11
N LEU A 274 -1.88 12.87 -10.87
CA LEU A 274 -2.99 13.53 -10.19
C LEU A 274 -2.62 13.94 -8.75
N ILE A 275 -2.05 13.01 -7.97
CA ILE A 275 -1.63 13.22 -6.58
C ILE A 275 -0.47 14.23 -6.49
N ASN A 276 0.52 14.12 -7.37
CA ASN A 276 1.71 14.98 -7.33
C ASN A 276 1.41 16.45 -7.62
N ARG A 277 0.36 16.75 -8.37
CA ARG A 277 -0.07 18.12 -8.70
C ARG A 277 -1.14 18.68 -7.74
N ALA A 278 -1.74 17.84 -6.91
CA ALA A 278 -2.77 18.27 -5.96
C ALA A 278 -2.20 19.21 -4.89
N GLU A 279 -2.95 20.25 -4.52
CA GLU A 279 -2.63 21.04 -3.33
C GLU A 279 -2.85 20.25 -2.05
N VAL A 280 -3.85 19.37 -2.06
CA VAL A 280 -4.13 18.45 -0.96
C VAL A 280 -4.84 17.20 -1.48
N VAL A 281 -4.52 16.07 -0.88
CA VAL A 281 -5.24 14.81 -1.04
C VAL A 281 -6.07 14.57 0.21
N ILE A 282 -7.36 14.36 0.08
CA ILE A 282 -8.28 14.06 1.19
C ILE A 282 -8.97 12.75 0.88
N GLY A 283 -9.02 11.81 1.80
CA GLY A 283 -9.75 10.60 1.49
C GLY A 283 -9.92 9.65 2.65
N VAL A 284 -10.89 8.76 2.50
CA VAL A 284 -11.14 7.67 3.44
C VAL A 284 -10.01 6.63 3.34
N ASP A 285 -9.88 5.78 4.36
CA ASP A 285 -8.87 4.69 4.41
C ASP A 285 -8.92 3.82 3.13
N THR A 286 -8.05 4.17 2.15
CA THR A 286 -7.94 3.50 0.85
C THR A 286 -6.51 3.58 0.27
N GLY A 287 -6.17 2.64 -0.61
CA GLY A 287 -4.79 2.50 -1.11
C GLY A 287 -4.20 3.73 -1.80
N LEU A 288 -5.00 4.54 -2.51
CA LEU A 288 -4.51 5.76 -3.18
C LEU A 288 -4.19 6.90 -2.20
N VAL A 289 -4.89 6.99 -1.07
CA VAL A 289 -4.55 7.94 -0.01
C VAL A 289 -3.21 7.55 0.63
N HIS A 290 -2.98 6.24 0.86
CA HIS A 290 -1.69 5.77 1.36
C HIS A 290 -0.54 6.00 0.37
N ILE A 291 -0.80 6.02 -0.95
CA ILE A 291 0.21 6.45 -1.94
C ILE A 291 0.54 7.94 -1.75
N ALA A 292 -0.45 8.79 -1.56
CA ALA A 292 -0.22 10.22 -1.33
C ALA A 292 0.59 10.47 -0.06
N ALA A 293 0.23 9.79 1.04
CA ALA A 293 0.98 9.81 2.30
C ALA A 293 2.42 9.30 2.13
N ALA A 294 2.62 8.19 1.42
CA ALA A 294 3.93 7.62 1.14
C ALA A 294 4.83 8.53 0.25
N LEU A 295 4.21 9.35 -0.59
CA LEU A 295 4.88 10.40 -1.37
C LEU A 295 5.16 11.67 -0.54
N CYS A 296 4.74 11.72 0.73
CA CYS A 296 4.77 12.91 1.58
C CYS A 296 4.12 14.12 0.90
N ARG A 297 2.98 13.91 0.22
CA ARG A 297 2.14 15.00 -0.30
C ARG A 297 1.20 15.46 0.80
N PRO A 298 0.74 16.74 0.79
CA PRO A 298 -0.28 17.20 1.74
C PRO A 298 -1.48 16.27 1.71
N THR A 299 -1.70 15.50 2.79
CA THR A 299 -2.68 14.40 2.82
C THR A 299 -3.49 14.43 4.10
N VAL A 300 -4.81 14.28 3.97
CA VAL A 300 -5.73 14.03 5.09
C VAL A 300 -6.33 12.64 4.94
N GLU A 301 -6.02 11.76 5.87
CA GLU A 301 -6.57 10.41 5.95
C GLU A 301 -7.77 10.40 6.90
N ILE A 302 -8.94 10.00 6.40
CA ILE A 302 -10.21 9.95 7.13
C ILE A 302 -10.48 8.51 7.56
N TYR A 303 -10.63 8.32 8.87
CA TYR A 303 -10.99 7.04 9.49
C TYR A 303 -12.39 7.11 10.08
N THR A 304 -13.21 6.09 9.86
CA THR A 304 -14.59 6.03 10.38
C THR A 304 -14.94 4.68 11.01
N ALA A 305 -14.34 3.59 10.49
CA ALA A 305 -14.58 2.22 10.94
C ALA A 305 -13.32 1.36 10.78
N THR A 306 -12.18 1.97 10.98
CA THR A 306 -10.86 1.31 11.02
C THR A 306 -10.04 1.97 12.11
N TRP A 307 -9.40 1.18 12.95
CA TRP A 307 -8.45 1.72 13.93
C TRP A 307 -7.35 2.49 13.21
N ARG A 308 -7.29 3.80 13.50
CA ARG A 308 -6.35 4.74 12.88
C ARG A 308 -4.89 4.28 13.05
N TRP A 309 -4.52 3.89 14.27
CA TRP A 309 -3.17 3.41 14.59
C TRP A 309 -2.65 2.29 13.68
N LYS A 310 -3.55 1.59 12.96
CA LYS A 310 -3.19 0.45 12.12
C LYS A 310 -2.53 0.85 10.81
N THR A 311 -2.96 1.95 10.19
CA THR A 311 -2.57 2.34 8.83
C THR A 311 -2.25 3.82 8.67
N GLU A 312 -2.41 4.63 9.73
CA GLU A 312 -2.19 6.08 9.68
C GLU A 312 -0.78 6.45 9.21
N GLY A 313 -0.69 7.48 8.39
CA GLY A 313 0.60 8.05 8.01
C GLY A 313 1.21 8.82 9.17
N TYR A 314 2.36 8.36 9.69
CA TYR A 314 3.03 8.97 10.85
C TYR A 314 4.45 9.50 10.52
N TRP A 315 4.86 9.39 9.28
CA TRP A 315 6.25 9.63 8.86
C TRP A 315 6.52 11.02 8.29
N SER A 316 5.52 11.90 8.26
CA SER A 316 5.67 13.27 7.75
C SER A 316 4.63 14.21 8.34
N ASP A 317 5.02 15.45 8.60
CA ASP A 317 4.11 16.52 9.04
C ASP A 317 3.11 16.96 7.96
N CYS A 318 3.36 16.57 6.70
CA CYS A 318 2.42 16.76 5.59
C CYS A 318 1.20 15.84 5.67
N ILE A 319 1.10 14.96 6.67
CA ILE A 319 0.01 14.01 6.82
C ILE A 319 -0.82 14.35 8.05
N ALA A 320 -2.12 14.35 7.90
CA ALA A 320 -3.07 14.50 9.00
C ALA A 320 -4.02 13.31 9.02
N ASN A 321 -4.20 12.72 10.19
CA ASN A 321 -5.09 11.60 10.42
C ASN A 321 -6.26 12.05 11.28
N VAL A 322 -7.51 11.88 10.82
CA VAL A 322 -8.73 12.34 11.50
C VAL A 322 -9.74 11.21 11.64
N GLY A 323 -10.45 11.19 12.78
CA GLY A 323 -11.38 10.13 13.12
C GLY A 323 -10.69 8.87 13.64
N ASP A 324 -11.47 7.81 13.90
CA ASP A 324 -11.02 6.49 14.34
C ASP A 324 -12.15 5.46 14.15
N ASP A 325 -11.94 4.20 14.56
CA ASP A 325 -12.98 3.18 14.57
C ASP A 325 -14.18 3.61 15.43
N GLY A 326 -15.33 3.78 14.78
CA GLY A 326 -16.55 4.27 15.41
C GLY A 326 -16.57 5.79 15.69
N VAL A 327 -15.55 6.56 15.34
CA VAL A 327 -15.47 8.01 15.52
C VAL A 327 -15.40 8.68 14.15
N VAL A 328 -16.56 9.13 13.65
CA VAL A 328 -16.64 9.83 12.36
C VAL A 328 -16.21 11.28 12.55
N PRO A 329 -15.14 11.75 11.84
CA PRO A 329 -14.69 13.13 12.00
C PRO A 329 -15.68 14.13 11.42
N THR A 330 -15.75 15.30 12.05
CA THR A 330 -16.56 16.44 11.57
C THR A 330 -15.93 17.09 10.33
N VAL A 331 -16.73 17.85 9.60
CA VAL A 331 -16.23 18.64 8.47
C VAL A 331 -15.21 19.69 8.92
N ASP A 332 -15.38 20.26 10.12
CA ASP A 332 -14.45 21.24 10.68
C ASP A 332 -13.07 20.62 10.93
N GLU A 333 -13.01 19.43 11.51
CA GLU A 333 -11.75 18.70 11.74
C GLU A 333 -11.04 18.37 10.42
N VAL A 334 -11.76 17.83 9.43
CA VAL A 334 -11.18 17.49 8.12
C VAL A 334 -10.68 18.75 7.39
N HIS A 335 -11.47 19.82 7.39
CA HIS A 335 -11.10 21.08 6.74
C HIS A 335 -9.90 21.76 7.42
N ALA A 336 -9.88 21.81 8.76
CA ALA A 336 -8.76 22.35 9.52
C ALA A 336 -7.47 21.53 9.26
N ALA A 337 -7.58 20.20 9.20
CA ALA A 337 -6.48 19.32 8.86
C ALA A 337 -5.95 19.60 7.43
N ALA A 338 -6.86 19.77 6.45
CA ALA A 338 -6.49 20.09 5.07
C ALA A 338 -5.74 21.42 4.95
N ARG A 339 -6.17 22.44 5.67
CA ARG A 339 -5.47 23.74 5.74
C ARG A 339 -4.09 23.60 6.36
N ARG A 340 -3.97 22.86 7.46
CA ARG A 340 -2.70 22.64 8.16
C ARG A 340 -1.68 21.97 7.25
N VAL A 341 -2.02 20.84 6.61
CA VAL A 341 -1.06 20.09 5.79
C VAL A 341 -0.65 20.84 4.52
N ARG A 342 -1.51 21.70 3.96
CA ARG A 342 -1.15 22.60 2.84
C ARG A 342 -0.09 23.62 3.23
N GLY A 343 -0.17 24.16 4.45
CA GLY A 343 0.82 25.11 4.97
C GLY A 343 2.20 24.51 5.25
N GLN A 344 2.32 23.17 5.31
CA GLN A 344 3.58 22.45 5.53
C GLN A 344 4.25 22.02 4.21
N GLY A 345 3.59 22.19 3.07
CA GLY A 345 3.95 21.60 1.78
C GLY A 345 4.64 22.54 0.79
N ILE A 346 5.36 23.58 1.25
CA ILE A 346 6.16 24.47 0.40
C ILE A 346 7.64 24.18 0.60
#